data_2797b41498f07907da0eef65a39fee60
#
_entry.id   2797b41498f07907da0eef65a39fee60
#
_cell.length_a   1.000
_cell.length_b   1.000
_cell.length_c   1.000
_cell.angle_alpha   90.00
_cell.angle_beta   90.00
_cell.angle_gamma   90.00
#
_symmetry.space_group_name_H-M   'P 1'
#
loop_
_entity.id
_entity.type
_entity.pdbx_description
1 polymer ?
#
loop_
_entity_poly.entity_id
_entity_poly.type
_entity_poly.pdbx_seq_one_letter_code
_entity_poly.pdbx_strand_id
1 'polypeptide(L)'
;AITEGSQIEKDLREQYADEGMDEDIITDTILNTGLLLKVRNQYYPVRACAIKTILDRAGIKGPGLKKVEKNVYARILNDCLKVAKGEALLRISEGKVSAVLGGDCCDYAVIDMEQIFLHSVEYLHDNFKGCQYLGGFYEHDMASALWELSGEDELLEAYKEELLLHGKSVEEMKPMVRITTSDTG
;
A
#
# COMPACT_ATOMS: atom_id res chain seq x y z
N ALA A 1 -18.95 4.43 -3.35
CA ALA A 1 -20.01 4.29 -2.38
C ALA A 1 -20.63 2.92 -2.57
N ILE A 2 -20.41 2.02 -1.65
CA ILE A 2 -21.20 0.80 -1.49
C ILE A 2 -22.51 1.30 -0.88
N THR A 3 -23.32 1.96 -1.67
CA THR A 3 -24.56 2.56 -1.22
C THR A 3 -25.69 1.56 -1.08
N GLU A 4 -25.45 0.33 -1.48
CA GLU A 4 -26.40 -0.76 -1.31
C GLU A 4 -25.68 -2.01 -0.80
N GLY A 5 -25.02 -1.86 0.33
CA GLY A 5 -24.40 -2.98 1.03
C GLY A 5 -25.34 -4.18 1.20
N SER A 6 -26.64 -3.91 1.29
CA SER A 6 -27.68 -4.94 1.34
C SER A 6 -27.76 -5.81 0.08
N GLN A 7 -27.57 -5.25 -1.12
CA GLN A 7 -27.66 -6.05 -2.36
C GLN A 7 -26.37 -6.85 -2.57
N ILE A 8 -25.20 -6.22 -2.40
CA ILE A 8 -23.91 -6.94 -2.50
C ILE A 8 -23.85 -8.04 -1.43
N GLU A 9 -24.27 -7.75 -0.22
CA GLU A 9 -24.32 -8.75 0.84
C GLU A 9 -25.25 -9.91 0.47
N LYS A 10 -26.43 -9.62 -0.05
CA LYS A 10 -27.38 -10.64 -0.50
C LYS A 10 -26.78 -11.49 -1.62
N ASP A 11 -26.19 -10.85 -2.65
CA ASP A 11 -25.58 -11.52 -3.78
C ASP A 11 -24.39 -12.40 -3.33
N LEU A 12 -23.56 -11.91 -2.38
CA LEU A 12 -22.46 -12.69 -1.82
C LEU A 12 -22.97 -13.87 -0.98
N ARG A 13 -24.01 -13.68 -0.17
CA ARG A 13 -24.61 -14.76 0.64
C ARG A 13 -25.25 -15.82 -0.24
N GLU A 14 -25.99 -15.42 -1.28
CA GLU A 14 -26.57 -16.35 -2.24
C GLU A 14 -25.49 -17.12 -3.02
N GLN A 15 -24.44 -16.45 -3.47
CA GLN A 15 -23.36 -17.04 -4.26
C GLN A 15 -22.49 -18.02 -3.47
N TYR A 16 -22.26 -17.74 -2.18
CA TYR A 16 -21.31 -18.48 -1.35
C TYR A 16 -21.95 -19.21 -0.16
N ALA A 17 -23.29 -19.25 -0.10
CA ALA A 17 -24.02 -19.95 0.98
C ALA A 17 -23.60 -21.43 1.10
N ASP A 18 -23.38 -22.09 -0.03
CA ASP A 18 -23.00 -23.51 -0.07
C ASP A 18 -21.48 -23.74 0.09
N GLU A 19 -20.67 -22.69 0.01
CA GLU A 19 -19.20 -22.78 0.12
C GLU A 19 -18.70 -22.59 1.57
N GLY A 20 -19.60 -22.35 2.53
CA GLY A 20 -19.24 -22.17 3.95
C GLY A 20 -18.34 -20.95 4.20
N MET A 21 -18.55 -19.87 3.45
CA MET A 21 -17.78 -18.64 3.61
C MET A 21 -18.06 -18.01 4.98
N ASP A 22 -16.98 -17.60 5.64
CA ASP A 22 -17.04 -16.93 6.93
C ASP A 22 -17.78 -15.58 6.82
N GLU A 23 -18.67 -15.32 7.77
CA GLU A 23 -19.43 -14.06 7.89
C GLU A 23 -18.49 -12.83 7.96
N ASP A 24 -17.34 -12.97 8.61
CA ASP A 24 -16.36 -11.90 8.70
C ASP A 24 -15.78 -11.54 7.32
N ILE A 25 -15.56 -12.52 6.47
CA ILE A 25 -15.08 -12.31 5.08
C ILE A 25 -16.13 -11.54 4.27
N ILE A 26 -17.41 -11.88 4.42
CA ILE A 26 -18.51 -11.19 3.74
C ILE A 26 -18.57 -9.73 4.20
N THR A 27 -18.56 -9.51 5.50
CA THR A 27 -18.58 -8.16 6.10
C THR A 27 -17.40 -7.32 5.64
N ASP A 28 -16.19 -7.85 5.70
CA ASP A 28 -14.99 -7.19 5.24
C ASP A 28 -15.01 -6.86 3.74
N THR A 29 -15.60 -7.74 2.94
CA THR A 29 -15.76 -7.50 1.50
C THR A 29 -16.68 -6.31 1.23
N ILE A 30 -17.79 -6.22 1.94
CA ILE A 30 -18.76 -5.13 1.82
C ILE A 30 -18.15 -3.80 2.27
N LEU A 31 -17.43 -3.81 3.39
CA LEU A 31 -16.79 -2.61 3.96
C LEU A 31 -15.62 -2.08 3.11
N ASN A 32 -15.07 -2.89 2.22
CA ASN A 32 -13.98 -2.51 1.32
C ASN A 32 -14.49 -2.21 -0.10
N THR A 33 -14.15 -3.06 -1.07
CA THR A 33 -14.43 -2.80 -2.50
C THR A 33 -15.66 -3.54 -3.04
N GLY A 34 -16.21 -4.45 -2.27
CA GLY A 34 -17.21 -5.42 -2.74
C GLY A 34 -16.61 -6.50 -3.66
N LEU A 35 -15.29 -6.64 -3.68
CA LEU A 35 -14.58 -7.65 -4.48
C LEU A 35 -13.89 -8.65 -3.55
N LEU A 36 -13.93 -9.92 -3.96
CA LEU A 36 -13.21 -11.03 -3.36
C LEU A 36 -12.19 -11.58 -4.34
N LEU A 37 -10.99 -11.87 -3.87
CA LEU A 37 -9.99 -12.63 -4.61
C LEU A 37 -9.94 -14.06 -4.07
N LYS A 38 -10.22 -15.04 -4.93
CA LYS A 38 -10.05 -16.46 -4.62
C LYS A 38 -8.62 -16.89 -4.97
N VAL A 39 -7.88 -17.36 -3.99
CA VAL A 39 -6.55 -17.93 -4.18
C VAL A 39 -6.57 -19.36 -3.66
N ARG A 40 -6.43 -20.33 -4.55
CA ARG A 40 -6.64 -21.74 -4.24
C ARG A 40 -8.06 -21.95 -3.69
N ASN A 41 -8.20 -22.30 -2.41
CA ASN A 41 -9.50 -22.55 -1.76
C ASN A 41 -9.82 -21.51 -0.67
N GLN A 42 -9.12 -20.38 -0.65
CA GLN A 42 -9.35 -19.31 0.30
C GLN A 42 -9.81 -18.04 -0.40
N TYR A 43 -10.69 -17.30 0.26
CA TYR A 43 -11.23 -16.04 -0.21
C TYR A 43 -10.65 -14.89 0.63
N TYR A 44 -10.27 -13.83 -0.08
CA TYR A 44 -9.68 -12.64 0.54
C TYR A 44 -10.41 -11.39 0.06
N PRO A 45 -11.00 -10.60 0.98
CA PRO A 45 -11.54 -9.27 0.64
C PRO A 45 -10.46 -8.40 0.00
N VAL A 46 -10.82 -7.65 -1.02
CA VAL A 46 -9.90 -6.77 -1.75
C VAL A 46 -9.99 -5.36 -1.18
N ARG A 47 -8.89 -4.83 -0.67
CA ARG A 47 -8.80 -3.44 -0.20
C ARG A 47 -8.81 -2.45 -1.35
N ALA A 48 -9.25 -1.22 -1.08
CA ALA A 48 -9.29 -0.14 -2.08
C ALA A 48 -7.89 0.17 -2.67
N CYS A 49 -6.83 0.09 -1.86
CA CYS A 49 -5.44 0.28 -2.30
C CYS A 49 -5.00 -0.77 -3.34
N ALA A 50 -5.51 -2.01 -3.26
CA ALA A 50 -5.16 -3.07 -4.21
C ALA A 50 -5.76 -2.87 -5.62
N ILE A 51 -6.78 -2.05 -5.77
CA ILE A 51 -7.47 -1.87 -7.07
C ILE A 51 -6.53 -1.36 -8.15
N LYS A 52 -5.63 -0.43 -7.82
CA LYS A 52 -4.66 0.11 -8.78
C LYS A 52 -3.77 -1.00 -9.33
N THR A 53 -3.15 -1.79 -8.44
CA THR A 53 -2.25 -2.87 -8.84
C THR A 53 -2.96 -4.00 -9.58
N ILE A 54 -4.21 -4.31 -9.24
CA ILE A 54 -5.05 -5.26 -9.97
C ILE A 54 -5.35 -4.77 -11.39
N LEU A 55 -5.69 -3.49 -11.56
CA LEU A 55 -5.95 -2.89 -12.86
C LEU A 55 -4.67 -2.84 -13.72
N ASP A 56 -3.55 -2.47 -13.14
CA ASP A 56 -2.25 -2.46 -13.82
C ASP A 56 -1.89 -3.87 -14.29
N ARG A 57 -2.06 -4.87 -13.43
CA ARG A 57 -1.87 -6.28 -13.76
C ARG A 57 -2.82 -6.78 -14.86
N ALA A 58 -4.07 -6.34 -14.84
CA ALA A 58 -5.06 -6.66 -15.86
C ALA A 58 -4.86 -5.89 -17.18
N GLY A 59 -3.93 -4.92 -17.20
CA GLY A 59 -3.70 -4.07 -18.38
C GLY A 59 -4.86 -3.12 -18.68
N ILE A 60 -5.66 -2.77 -17.67
CA ILE A 60 -6.88 -1.96 -17.85
C ILE A 60 -6.62 -0.54 -17.35
N LYS A 61 -6.96 0.44 -18.17
CA LYS A 61 -6.89 1.87 -17.84
C LYS A 61 -8.20 2.56 -18.12
N GLY A 62 -8.61 3.46 -17.23
CA GLY A 62 -9.73 4.35 -17.45
C GLY A 62 -10.80 4.36 -16.34
N PRO A 63 -11.47 5.51 -16.14
CA PRO A 63 -12.42 5.71 -15.04
C PRO A 63 -13.79 5.04 -15.27
N GLY A 64 -14.11 4.67 -16.52
CA GLY A 64 -15.40 4.11 -16.89
C GLY A 64 -15.71 2.79 -16.20
N LEU A 65 -14.68 2.00 -15.93
CA LEU A 65 -14.84 0.68 -15.32
C LEU A 65 -15.41 0.74 -13.89
N LYS A 66 -15.16 1.83 -13.17
CA LYS A 66 -15.71 2.04 -11.81
C LYS A 66 -17.23 2.26 -11.79
N LYS A 67 -17.83 2.52 -12.96
CA LYS A 67 -19.26 2.82 -13.10
C LYS A 67 -20.12 1.60 -13.48
N VAL A 68 -19.50 0.48 -13.83
CA VAL A 68 -20.24 -0.75 -14.15
C VAL A 68 -20.62 -1.49 -12.86
N GLU A 69 -21.63 -2.35 -12.96
CA GLU A 69 -22.02 -3.21 -11.84
C GLU A 69 -20.87 -4.10 -11.36
N LYS A 70 -20.84 -4.44 -10.07
CA LYS A 70 -19.72 -5.15 -9.47
C LYS A 70 -19.46 -6.54 -10.06
N ASN A 71 -20.51 -7.28 -10.40
CA ASN A 71 -20.41 -8.57 -11.06
C ASN A 71 -19.79 -8.44 -12.47
N VAL A 72 -20.17 -7.41 -13.23
CA VAL A 72 -19.59 -7.11 -14.54
C VAL A 72 -18.13 -6.68 -14.38
N TYR A 73 -17.83 -5.85 -13.39
CA TYR A 73 -16.48 -5.42 -13.07
C TYR A 73 -15.59 -6.62 -12.74
N ALA A 74 -16.03 -7.51 -11.84
CA ALA A 74 -15.28 -8.70 -11.47
C ALA A 74 -15.05 -9.64 -12.68
N ARG A 75 -16.04 -9.79 -13.57
CA ARG A 75 -15.91 -10.58 -14.79
C ARG A 75 -14.86 -9.99 -15.73
N ILE A 76 -14.88 -8.69 -15.98
CA ILE A 76 -13.88 -7.99 -16.82
C ILE A 76 -12.48 -8.19 -16.25
N LEU A 77 -12.30 -7.98 -14.93
CA LEU A 77 -11.01 -8.21 -14.27
C LEU A 77 -10.53 -9.65 -14.46
N ASN A 78 -11.41 -10.63 -14.23
CA ASN A 78 -11.07 -12.05 -14.40
C ASN A 78 -10.63 -12.38 -15.81
N ASP A 79 -11.34 -11.89 -16.84
CA ASP A 79 -11.02 -12.17 -18.23
C ASP A 79 -9.68 -11.54 -18.63
N CYS A 80 -9.39 -10.33 -18.18
CA CYS A 80 -8.10 -9.67 -18.41
C CYS A 80 -6.96 -10.33 -17.62
N LEU A 81 -7.18 -10.70 -16.36
CA LEU A 81 -6.17 -11.37 -15.54
C LEU A 81 -5.79 -12.77 -16.06
N LYS A 82 -6.70 -13.49 -16.71
CA LYS A 82 -6.41 -14.79 -17.35
C LYS A 82 -5.38 -14.72 -18.47
N VAL A 83 -5.30 -13.59 -19.16
CA VAL A 83 -4.34 -13.36 -20.27
C VAL A 83 -3.09 -12.62 -19.82
N ALA A 84 -3.04 -12.16 -18.56
CA ALA A 84 -1.88 -11.52 -17.99
C ALA A 84 -0.70 -12.51 -17.88
N LYS A 85 0.48 -12.08 -18.30
CA LYS A 85 1.69 -12.92 -18.32
C LYS A 85 2.43 -12.90 -16.99
N GLY A 86 3.18 -13.96 -16.72
CA GLY A 86 4.04 -14.09 -15.56
C GLY A 86 3.28 -14.36 -14.26
N GLU A 87 4.03 -14.54 -13.18
CA GLU A 87 3.50 -14.75 -11.85
C GLU A 87 3.09 -13.44 -11.18
N ALA A 88 2.23 -13.52 -10.17
CA ALA A 88 1.82 -12.39 -9.36
C ALA A 88 2.26 -12.60 -7.92
N LEU A 89 2.89 -11.59 -7.34
CA LEU A 89 3.12 -11.48 -5.91
C LEU A 89 1.88 -10.87 -5.27
N LEU A 90 1.27 -11.60 -4.34
CA LEU A 90 0.11 -11.12 -3.59
C LEU A 90 0.57 -10.62 -2.23
N ARG A 91 0.20 -9.41 -1.90
CA ARG A 91 0.33 -8.89 -0.55
C ARG A 91 -1.01 -9.05 0.16
N ILE A 92 -1.00 -9.85 1.22
CA ILE A 92 -2.16 -10.08 2.09
C ILE A 92 -1.79 -9.56 3.47
N SER A 93 -2.58 -8.62 3.99
CA SER A 93 -2.42 -8.04 5.31
C SER A 93 -3.74 -8.12 6.05
N GLU A 94 -3.73 -8.66 7.27
CA GLU A 94 -4.93 -8.86 8.09
C GLU A 94 -6.04 -9.61 7.34
N GLY A 95 -5.67 -10.65 6.61
CA GLY A 95 -6.63 -11.46 5.83
C GLY A 95 -7.21 -10.78 4.59
N LYS A 96 -6.71 -9.61 4.17
CA LYS A 96 -7.22 -8.83 3.03
C LYS A 96 -6.12 -8.59 2.01
N VAL A 97 -6.47 -8.59 0.72
CA VAL A 97 -5.53 -8.27 -0.36
C VAL A 97 -5.29 -6.76 -0.41
N SER A 98 -4.05 -6.35 -0.24
CA SER A 98 -3.61 -4.95 -0.32
C SER A 98 -2.84 -4.62 -1.59
N ALA A 99 -2.24 -5.61 -2.28
CA ALA A 99 -1.63 -5.42 -3.59
C ALA A 99 -1.57 -6.73 -4.40
N VAL A 100 -1.54 -6.59 -5.73
CA VAL A 100 -1.28 -7.68 -6.69
C VAL A 100 -0.20 -7.18 -7.65
N LEU A 101 1.04 -7.55 -7.38
CA LEU A 101 2.22 -7.06 -8.08
C LEU A 101 2.72 -8.05 -9.13
N GLY A 102 3.37 -7.56 -10.18
CA GLY A 102 3.93 -8.39 -11.25
C GLY A 102 3.29 -8.13 -12.62
N GLY A 103 3.79 -8.83 -13.64
CA GLY A 103 3.31 -8.72 -15.02
C GLY A 103 4.07 -7.73 -15.89
N ASP A 104 5.01 -7.00 -15.31
CA ASP A 104 6.08 -6.31 -16.03
C ASP A 104 7.33 -7.20 -16.09
N CYS A 105 8.40 -6.70 -16.68
CA CYS A 105 9.67 -7.42 -16.80
C CYS A 105 10.50 -7.37 -15.50
N CYS A 106 9.91 -6.97 -14.37
CA CYS A 106 10.61 -6.76 -13.11
C CYS A 106 10.43 -7.98 -12.19
N ASP A 107 11.51 -8.44 -11.62
CA ASP A 107 11.50 -9.42 -10.55
C ASP A 107 11.16 -8.72 -9.22
N TYR A 108 9.93 -8.92 -8.75
CA TYR A 108 9.54 -8.45 -7.43
C TYR A 108 10.10 -9.38 -6.36
N ALA A 109 10.92 -8.85 -5.49
CA ALA A 109 11.37 -9.53 -4.28
C ALA A 109 10.53 -9.06 -3.07
N VAL A 110 10.27 -9.98 -2.16
CA VAL A 110 9.68 -9.61 -0.86
C VAL A 110 10.75 -8.91 -0.03
N ILE A 111 10.52 -7.64 0.27
CA ILE A 111 11.36 -6.88 1.20
C ILE A 111 10.52 -6.64 2.46
N ASP A 112 11.02 -7.13 3.59
CA ASP A 112 10.35 -6.94 4.86
C ASP A 112 10.55 -5.49 5.34
N MET A 113 9.45 -4.78 5.56
CA MET A 113 9.49 -3.40 6.07
C MET A 113 10.16 -3.31 7.45
N GLU A 114 9.97 -4.30 8.29
CA GLU A 114 10.63 -4.36 9.61
C GLU A 114 12.15 -4.37 9.44
N GLN A 115 12.68 -5.15 8.52
CA GLN A 115 14.11 -5.20 8.24
C GLN A 115 14.64 -3.87 7.68
N ILE A 116 13.89 -3.21 6.78
CA ILE A 116 14.28 -1.88 6.27
C ILE A 116 14.43 -0.89 7.42
N PHE A 117 13.43 -0.80 8.29
CA PHE A 117 13.47 0.13 9.42
C PHE A 117 14.54 -0.24 10.44
N LEU A 118 14.73 -1.53 10.75
CA LEU A 118 15.77 -1.99 11.68
C LEU A 118 17.16 -1.59 11.19
N HIS A 119 17.51 -1.93 9.95
CA HIS A 119 18.80 -1.55 9.38
C HIS A 119 18.98 -0.05 9.27
N SER A 120 17.90 0.69 9.00
CA SER A 120 17.96 2.15 8.94
C SER A 120 18.22 2.76 10.32
N VAL A 121 17.58 2.24 11.36
CA VAL A 121 17.81 2.67 12.75
C VAL A 121 19.24 2.34 13.18
N GLU A 122 19.72 1.13 12.92
CA GLU A 122 21.11 0.75 13.19
C GLU A 122 22.09 1.69 12.50
N TYR A 123 21.90 1.95 11.20
CA TYR A 123 22.76 2.87 10.45
C TYR A 123 22.74 4.30 11.04
N LEU A 124 21.56 4.82 11.40
CA LEU A 124 21.43 6.16 11.97
C LEU A 124 22.14 6.24 13.32
N HIS A 125 21.99 5.26 14.20
CA HIS A 125 22.66 5.22 15.50
C HIS A 125 24.17 5.08 15.40
N ASP A 126 24.65 4.29 14.44
CA ASP A 126 26.09 4.07 14.26
C ASP A 126 26.81 5.28 13.68
N ASN A 127 26.12 6.07 12.85
CA ASN A 127 26.74 7.18 12.11
C ASN A 127 26.41 8.56 12.70
N PHE A 128 25.32 8.71 13.47
CA PHE A 128 24.85 10.00 13.99
C PHE A 128 24.59 9.91 15.49
N LYS A 129 25.53 10.38 16.29
CA LYS A 129 25.48 10.28 17.76
C LYS A 129 24.31 11.01 18.41
N GLY A 130 23.80 12.06 17.76
CA GLY A 130 22.67 12.87 18.23
C GLY A 130 21.34 12.46 17.60
N CYS A 131 21.24 11.25 17.03
CA CYS A 131 20.02 10.78 16.37
C CYS A 131 18.90 10.57 17.39
N GLN A 132 17.77 11.26 17.20
CA GLN A 132 16.58 11.15 18.03
C GLN A 132 15.33 10.86 17.19
N TYR A 133 14.60 9.81 17.54
CA TYR A 133 13.32 9.50 16.91
C TYR A 133 12.26 10.53 17.31
N LEU A 134 11.61 11.15 16.33
CA LEU A 134 10.55 12.14 16.54
C LEU A 134 9.15 11.59 16.37
N GLY A 135 8.98 10.52 15.62
CA GLY A 135 7.68 9.92 15.36
C GLY A 135 7.60 9.28 13.99
N GLY A 136 6.46 8.65 13.73
CA GLY A 136 6.18 8.01 12.45
C GLY A 136 4.72 7.63 12.36
N PHE A 137 4.35 7.06 11.21
CA PHE A 137 3.04 6.48 11.00
C PHE A 137 3.16 5.18 10.20
N TYR A 138 2.16 4.36 10.35
CA TYR A 138 1.99 3.13 9.60
C TYR A 138 0.56 3.07 9.09
N GLU A 139 0.42 2.91 7.81
CA GLU A 139 -0.83 2.64 7.11
C GLU A 139 -0.71 1.36 6.29
N HIS A 140 -1.81 0.94 5.65
CA HIS A 140 -1.86 -0.35 4.95
C HIS A 140 -0.83 -0.51 3.82
N ASP A 141 -0.42 0.57 3.22
CA ASP A 141 0.43 0.59 2.04
C ASP A 141 1.69 1.45 2.23
N MET A 142 1.82 2.12 3.37
CA MET A 142 2.93 3.02 3.63
C MET A 142 3.35 3.02 5.10
N ALA A 143 4.66 3.03 5.33
CA ALA A 143 5.26 3.29 6.62
C ALA A 143 6.25 4.44 6.51
N SER A 144 6.27 5.33 7.51
CA SER A 144 7.21 6.44 7.56
C SER A 144 7.68 6.67 8.98
N ALA A 145 8.96 7.01 9.13
CA ALA A 145 9.53 7.39 10.40
C ALA A 145 10.50 8.56 10.22
N LEU A 146 10.57 9.43 11.22
CA LEU A 146 11.30 10.68 11.20
C LEU A 146 12.26 10.73 12.38
N TRP A 147 13.51 11.12 12.11
CA TRP A 147 14.55 11.36 13.10
C TRP A 147 15.13 12.76 12.95
N GLU A 148 15.45 13.39 14.07
CA GLU A 148 16.30 14.58 14.15
C GLU A 148 17.75 14.13 14.34
N LEU A 149 18.68 14.77 13.63
CA LEU A 149 20.12 14.52 13.75
C LEU A 149 20.76 15.66 14.56
N SER A 150 20.52 15.67 15.87
CA SER A 150 21.04 16.72 16.75
C SER A 150 22.57 16.68 16.78
N GLY A 151 23.21 17.85 16.61
CA GLY A 151 24.67 17.99 16.58
C GLY A 151 25.30 17.82 15.20
N GLU A 152 24.48 17.60 14.16
CA GLU A 152 24.93 17.47 12.77
C GLU A 152 24.60 18.72 11.94
N ASP A 153 24.72 19.89 12.55
CA ASP A 153 24.37 21.18 11.93
C ASP A 153 25.21 21.47 10.68
N GLU A 154 26.42 20.92 10.61
CA GLU A 154 27.31 21.02 9.44
C GLU A 154 26.64 20.49 8.15
N LEU A 155 25.71 19.53 8.25
CA LEU A 155 24.96 19.03 7.11
C LEU A 155 24.11 20.10 6.43
N LEU A 156 23.77 21.15 7.15
CA LEU A 156 22.92 22.24 6.66
C LEU A 156 23.69 23.52 6.35
N GLU A 157 25.00 23.61 6.62
CA GLU A 157 25.75 24.86 6.50
C GLU A 157 25.64 25.47 5.09
N ALA A 158 25.98 24.72 4.05
CA ALA A 158 25.90 25.20 2.68
C ALA A 158 24.48 25.63 2.29
N TYR A 159 23.46 24.93 2.78
CA TYR A 159 22.07 25.27 2.52
C TYR A 159 21.61 26.52 3.28
N LYS A 160 22.02 26.67 4.53
CA LYS A 160 21.77 27.87 5.35
C LYS A 160 22.42 29.10 4.72
N GLU A 161 23.66 29.01 4.24
CA GLU A 161 24.35 30.10 3.55
C GLU A 161 23.57 30.55 2.30
N GLU A 162 23.12 29.61 1.48
CA GLU A 162 22.33 29.92 0.29
C GLU A 162 21.00 30.60 0.64
N LEU A 163 20.29 30.13 1.66
CA LEU A 163 19.06 30.74 2.12
C LEU A 163 19.26 32.17 2.64
N LEU A 164 20.36 32.43 3.37
CA LEU A 164 20.72 33.75 3.87
C LEU A 164 20.99 34.72 2.72
N LEU A 165 21.69 34.27 1.65
CA LEU A 165 21.91 35.06 0.45
C LEU A 165 20.60 35.50 -0.21
N HIS A 166 19.55 34.70 -0.08
CA HIS A 166 18.21 35.00 -0.58
C HIS A 166 17.29 35.69 0.45
N GLY A 167 17.86 36.17 1.57
CA GLY A 167 17.11 36.91 2.60
C GLY A 167 16.09 36.07 3.37
N LYS A 168 16.32 34.75 3.46
CA LYS A 168 15.47 33.85 4.25
C LYS A 168 16.03 33.68 5.66
N SER A 169 15.15 33.54 6.64
CA SER A 169 15.55 33.16 8.00
C SER A 169 15.96 31.69 8.03
N VAL A 170 17.07 31.41 8.75
CA VAL A 170 17.59 30.06 8.98
C VAL A 170 17.61 29.69 10.46
N GLU A 171 17.01 30.53 11.31
CA GLU A 171 16.82 30.23 12.71
C GLU A 171 15.98 28.96 12.88
N GLU A 172 16.32 28.11 13.84
CA GLU A 172 15.62 26.86 14.15
C GLU A 172 15.67 25.75 13.09
N MET A 173 16.49 25.88 12.05
CA MET A 173 16.69 24.80 11.08
C MET A 173 17.51 23.67 11.71
N LYS A 174 16.96 22.45 11.64
CA LYS A 174 17.59 21.23 12.14
C LYS A 174 17.68 20.17 11.03
N PRO A 175 18.77 19.40 10.96
CA PRO A 175 18.85 18.29 10.03
C PRO A 175 17.92 17.16 10.46
N MET A 176 17.15 16.65 9.52
CA MET A 176 16.21 15.56 9.76
C MET A 176 16.31 14.50 8.67
N VAL A 177 16.12 13.25 9.04
CA VAL A 177 16.00 12.13 8.11
C VAL A 177 14.61 11.55 8.22
N ARG A 178 13.94 11.46 7.09
CA ARG A 178 12.67 10.73 6.97
C ARG A 178 12.90 9.50 6.10
N ILE A 179 12.55 8.35 6.63
CA ILE A 179 12.51 7.08 5.90
C ILE A 179 11.05 6.76 5.63
N THR A 180 10.73 6.58 4.36
CA THR A 180 9.38 6.21 3.93
C THR A 180 9.48 5.02 3.00
N THR A 181 8.67 4.01 3.23
CA THR A 181 8.52 2.88 2.33
C THR A 181 7.05 2.69 1.98
N SER A 182 6.79 2.29 0.74
CA SER A 182 5.46 1.97 0.24
C SER A 182 5.50 0.63 -0.47
N ASP A 183 4.45 -0.17 -0.25
CA ASP A 183 4.33 -1.47 -0.91
C ASP A 183 3.71 -1.39 -2.30
N THR A 184 3.16 -0.25 -2.65
CA THR A 184 2.41 -0.08 -3.91
C THR A 184 3.08 0.88 -4.89
N GLY A 185 4.23 1.42 -4.53
CA GLY A 185 5.07 2.29 -5.37
C GLY A 185 4.50 3.69 -5.57
#